data_4f343b42ef6d1695db7641dfad5d8343
#
_entry.id   4f343b42ef6d1695db7641dfad5d8343
#
_cell.length_a   1.000
_cell.length_b   1.000
_cell.length_c   1.000
_cell.angle_alpha   90.00
_cell.angle_beta   90.00
_cell.angle_gamma   90.00
#
_symmetry.space_group_name_H-M   'P 1'
#
loop_
_entity.id
_entity.type
_entity.pdbx_description
1 polymer ?
#
loop_
_entity_poly.entity_id
_entity_poly.type
_entity_poly.pdbx_seq_one_letter_code
_entity_poly.pdbx_strand_id
1 'polypeptide(L)'
;MAFSGHICLYWQMGSSSDFFEIFATEPTAATGVSFARFMELAMYHPTAGYYTRNFKRVGRDDKADFFTSTTFSPVFGELVIAATVKLLAPAQLADFVFVEIGAEPGGGILRNLAHPFGSYQMIALGQPFVLPPNAVVFSNELFDAQPFHRVVWRQGRWRELGVALAGRTLREVELPELTPELAAHTDRLPKQSEENYHIDMPLRTIPILERIIGPNWKGLFIAFDYGKFWPELAEHLPSGTGRTYHRQKMGNDLLARPGKQDLTCHICWDWLEDGLVRAGFGETRVDSQESFFMAHAAKVLAHITTTETSSFSPRKRMLMQLMHPANMGQKFQALYALRK
;
A
#
# COMPACT_ATOMS: atom_id res chain seq x y z
N MET A 1 -16.84 -25.67 0.55
CA MET A 1 -17.52 -24.81 1.55
C MET A 1 -16.99 -23.41 1.33
N ALA A 2 -17.84 -22.49 0.92
CA ALA A 2 -17.47 -21.16 0.47
C ALA A 2 -17.19 -20.25 1.67
N PHE A 3 -15.94 -19.81 1.81
CA PHE A 3 -15.62 -18.68 2.69
C PHE A 3 -15.92 -17.38 1.94
N SER A 4 -17.14 -16.88 2.07
CA SER A 4 -17.49 -15.52 1.69
C SER A 4 -16.99 -14.56 2.77
N GLY A 5 -15.70 -14.17 2.66
CA GLY A 5 -15.12 -13.16 3.51
C GLY A 5 -15.56 -11.76 3.10
N HIS A 6 -16.72 -11.34 3.56
CA HIS A 6 -17.14 -9.93 3.50
C HIS A 6 -16.29 -9.14 4.50
N ILE A 7 -15.36 -8.33 4.01
CA ILE A 7 -14.84 -7.17 4.76
C ILE A 7 -15.90 -6.04 4.67
N CYS A 8 -17.15 -6.41 4.81
CA CYS A 8 -18.23 -5.55 5.22
C CYS A 8 -18.67 -6.07 6.59
N LEU A 9 -17.74 -6.08 7.54
CA LEU A 9 -18.03 -6.42 8.92
C LEU A 9 -18.92 -5.32 9.50
N TYR A 10 -20.05 -5.72 9.96
CA TYR A 10 -20.97 -5.11 10.89
C TYR A 10 -20.33 -3.99 11.73
N TRP A 11 -20.18 -2.81 11.11
CA TRP A 11 -20.03 -1.59 11.87
C TRP A 11 -21.39 -1.32 12.47
N GLN A 12 -21.61 -1.64 13.73
CA GLN A 12 -22.69 -1.04 14.48
C GLN A 12 -22.45 0.47 14.37
N MET A 13 -23.31 1.15 13.62
CA MET A 13 -23.23 2.57 13.36
C MET A 13 -23.47 3.33 14.67
N GLY A 14 -22.44 3.44 15.50
CA GLY A 14 -22.35 4.46 16.53
C GLY A 14 -22.17 5.81 15.85
N SER A 15 -22.90 6.83 16.27
CA SER A 15 -22.85 8.19 15.71
C SER A 15 -21.57 8.95 16.06
N SER A 16 -20.66 8.39 16.84
CA SER A 16 -19.45 9.05 17.30
C SER A 16 -18.37 9.10 16.22
N SER A 17 -17.76 10.27 16.03
CA SER A 17 -16.52 10.46 15.26
C SER A 17 -15.28 10.46 16.16
N ASP A 18 -15.42 10.24 17.45
CA ASP A 18 -14.29 10.14 18.40
C ASP A 18 -13.69 8.75 18.37
N PHE A 19 -12.46 8.66 17.94
CA PHE A 19 -11.74 7.38 17.85
C PHE A 19 -11.70 6.64 19.19
N PHE A 20 -11.52 7.34 20.30
CA PHE A 20 -11.40 6.71 21.62
C PHE A 20 -12.71 6.05 22.08
N GLU A 21 -13.84 6.67 21.76
CA GLU A 21 -15.16 6.08 22.03
C GLU A 21 -15.38 4.83 21.18
N ILE A 22 -15.00 4.88 19.90
CA ILE A 22 -15.10 3.75 18.99
C ILE A 22 -14.17 2.61 19.47
N PHE A 23 -12.91 2.93 19.77
CA PHE A 23 -11.95 1.92 20.23
C PHE A 23 -12.38 1.28 21.56
N ALA A 24 -13.00 2.04 22.45
CA ALA A 24 -13.53 1.52 23.72
C ALA A 24 -14.65 0.47 23.53
N THR A 25 -15.29 0.38 22.36
CA THR A 25 -16.27 -0.65 22.05
C THR A 25 -15.64 -2.02 21.71
N GLU A 26 -14.35 -2.06 21.43
CA GLU A 26 -13.66 -3.34 21.18
C GLU A 26 -13.65 -4.21 22.44
N PRO A 27 -13.97 -5.50 22.36
CA PRO A 27 -14.15 -6.36 23.54
C PRO A 27 -12.92 -6.42 24.45
N THR A 28 -11.73 -6.26 23.88
CA THR A 28 -10.45 -6.31 24.59
C THR A 28 -9.75 -4.95 24.67
N ALA A 29 -10.50 -3.84 24.51
CA ALA A 29 -9.92 -2.50 24.47
C ALA A 29 -9.03 -2.18 25.69
N ALA A 30 -9.41 -2.63 26.88
CA ALA A 30 -8.65 -2.38 28.12
C ALA A 30 -7.42 -3.29 28.29
N THR A 31 -7.42 -4.48 27.70
CA THR A 31 -6.36 -5.51 27.88
C THR A 31 -5.45 -5.66 26.68
N GLY A 32 -5.93 -5.35 25.48
CA GLY A 32 -5.17 -5.37 24.25
C GLY A 32 -5.98 -5.83 23.04
N VAL A 33 -6.05 -4.98 22.03
CA VAL A 33 -6.56 -5.27 20.69
C VAL A 33 -5.34 -5.41 19.79
N SER A 34 -5.30 -6.35 18.83
CA SER A 34 -4.15 -6.49 17.94
C SER A 34 -3.81 -5.18 17.23
N PHE A 35 -2.53 -4.95 16.95
CA PHE A 35 -2.13 -3.73 16.23
C PHE A 35 -2.79 -3.65 14.86
N ALA A 36 -2.97 -4.77 14.17
CA ALA A 36 -3.69 -4.81 12.90
C ALA A 36 -5.14 -4.31 13.04
N ARG A 37 -5.85 -4.72 14.10
CA ARG A 37 -7.22 -4.25 14.35
C ARG A 37 -7.26 -2.76 14.75
N PHE A 38 -6.31 -2.31 15.57
CA PHE A 38 -6.16 -0.88 15.90
C PHE A 38 -5.96 -0.06 14.62
N MET A 39 -5.05 -0.47 13.74
CA MET A 39 -4.79 0.22 12.49
C MET A 39 -6.01 0.20 11.57
N GLU A 40 -6.72 -0.93 11.48
CA GLU A 40 -7.96 -1.02 10.72
C GLU A 40 -8.99 0.04 11.17
N LEU A 41 -9.17 0.21 12.47
CA LEU A 41 -10.03 1.25 13.03
C LEU A 41 -9.50 2.65 12.73
N ALA A 42 -8.21 2.88 12.97
CA ALA A 42 -7.60 4.18 12.79
C ALA A 42 -7.58 4.65 11.33
N MET A 43 -7.47 3.72 10.37
CA MET A 43 -7.36 4.06 8.95
C MET A 43 -8.70 4.00 8.23
N TYR A 44 -9.56 3.02 8.56
CA TYR A 44 -10.70 2.65 7.72
C TYR A 44 -12.06 2.70 8.40
N HIS A 45 -12.15 3.06 9.70
CA HIS A 45 -13.45 3.19 10.36
C HIS A 45 -14.33 4.24 9.66
N PRO A 46 -15.63 3.96 9.36
CA PRO A 46 -16.46 4.81 8.52
C PRO A 46 -16.56 6.27 8.95
N THR A 47 -16.53 6.55 10.26
CA THR A 47 -16.71 7.91 10.80
C THR A 47 -15.44 8.53 11.38
N ALA A 48 -14.46 7.72 11.79
CA ALA A 48 -13.24 8.19 12.46
C ALA A 48 -11.95 7.83 11.72
N GLY A 49 -12.01 6.95 10.71
CA GLY A 49 -10.84 6.48 9.98
C GLY A 49 -10.20 7.56 9.13
N TYR A 50 -8.88 7.48 9.04
CA TYR A 50 -8.08 8.44 8.28
C TYR A 50 -8.51 8.51 6.80
N TYR A 51 -8.70 7.36 6.11
CA TYR A 51 -9.08 7.30 4.70
C TYR A 51 -10.58 7.53 4.44
N THR A 52 -11.42 7.47 5.45
CA THR A 52 -12.87 7.67 5.30
C THR A 52 -13.33 9.09 5.56
N ARG A 53 -12.49 9.90 6.21
CA ARG A 53 -12.78 11.31 6.47
C ARG A 53 -12.69 12.15 5.19
N ASN A 54 -13.57 13.12 5.07
CA ASN A 54 -13.58 14.04 3.93
C ASN A 54 -12.62 15.21 4.17
N PHE A 55 -11.30 14.98 3.99
CA PHE A 55 -10.30 16.03 3.98
C PHE A 55 -9.20 15.74 2.92
N LYS A 56 -8.48 16.75 2.52
CA LYS A 56 -7.41 16.64 1.52
C LYS A 56 -6.16 16.02 2.13
N ARG A 57 -5.87 14.77 1.79
CA ARG A 57 -4.71 14.01 2.29
C ARG A 57 -3.47 14.23 1.44
N VAL A 58 -3.63 14.26 0.13
CA VAL A 58 -2.54 14.30 -0.86
C VAL A 58 -2.46 15.68 -1.50
N GLY A 59 -1.28 16.27 -1.54
CA GLY A 59 -1.07 17.57 -2.17
C GLY A 59 0.27 18.21 -1.82
N ARG A 60 0.55 19.40 -2.38
CA ARG A 60 1.77 20.17 -2.15
C ARG A 60 1.57 21.36 -1.21
N ASP A 61 0.39 21.55 -0.68
CA ASP A 61 0.10 22.59 0.28
C ASP A 61 0.29 22.09 1.72
N ASP A 62 0.46 23.02 2.67
CA ASP A 62 0.70 22.74 4.09
C ASP A 62 -0.47 22.02 4.78
N LYS A 63 -1.58 21.82 4.07
CA LYS A 63 -2.78 21.12 4.56
C LYS A 63 -2.80 19.64 4.17
N ALA A 64 -1.94 19.22 3.23
CA ALA A 64 -1.83 17.83 2.83
C ALA A 64 -0.84 17.08 3.73
N ASP A 65 -1.12 15.81 4.01
CA ASP A 65 -0.30 15.02 4.93
C ASP A 65 0.91 14.41 4.23
N PHE A 66 0.83 14.09 2.94
CA PHE A 66 1.95 13.49 2.20
C PHE A 66 1.91 13.78 0.70
N PHE A 67 3.04 13.47 0.05
CA PHE A 67 3.17 13.46 -1.40
C PHE A 67 3.22 12.01 -1.88
N THR A 68 2.39 11.65 -2.84
CA THR A 68 2.45 10.36 -3.53
C THR A 68 3.03 10.55 -4.94
N SER A 69 3.41 9.45 -5.59
CA SER A 69 3.79 9.46 -7.01
C SER A 69 2.69 10.08 -7.88
N THR A 70 1.43 9.90 -7.50
CA THR A 70 0.28 10.50 -8.19
C THR A 70 0.21 12.02 -8.08
N THR A 71 0.85 12.63 -7.06
CA THR A 71 0.99 14.08 -6.94
C THR A 71 1.86 14.67 -8.07
N PHE A 72 2.69 13.84 -8.72
CA PHE A 72 3.54 14.20 -9.85
C PHE A 72 2.89 13.89 -11.21
N SER A 73 1.61 13.55 -11.24
CA SER A 73 0.82 13.54 -12.47
C SER A 73 0.89 14.94 -13.14
N PRO A 74 1.13 15.08 -14.46
CA PRO A 74 0.99 14.04 -15.47
C PRO A 74 2.24 13.20 -15.77
N VAL A 75 3.44 13.61 -15.34
CA VAL A 75 4.69 12.91 -15.71
C VAL A 75 4.69 11.45 -15.28
N PHE A 76 4.21 11.15 -14.06
CA PHE A 76 4.10 9.77 -13.58
C PHE A 76 3.14 8.94 -14.45
N GLY A 77 1.97 9.48 -14.77
CA GLY A 77 1.01 8.80 -15.63
C GLY A 77 1.55 8.54 -17.05
N GLU A 78 2.27 9.52 -17.64
CA GLU A 78 2.92 9.33 -18.94
C GLU A 78 3.96 8.20 -18.92
N LEU A 79 4.75 8.12 -17.85
CA LEU A 79 5.75 7.06 -17.67
C LEU A 79 5.07 5.69 -17.51
N VAL A 80 3.99 5.60 -16.71
CA VAL A 80 3.22 4.37 -16.53
C VAL A 80 2.55 3.94 -17.85
N ILE A 81 1.96 4.86 -18.61
CA ILE A 81 1.41 4.56 -19.95
C ILE A 81 2.50 3.98 -20.85
N ALA A 82 3.67 4.63 -20.94
CA ALA A 82 4.76 4.18 -21.79
C ALA A 82 5.28 2.79 -21.39
N ALA A 83 5.42 2.53 -20.10
CA ALA A 83 5.82 1.23 -19.58
C ALA A 83 4.80 0.14 -19.93
N THR A 84 3.51 0.43 -19.74
CA THR A 84 2.42 -0.50 -20.04
C THR A 84 2.38 -0.83 -21.55
N VAL A 85 2.52 0.18 -22.41
CA VAL A 85 2.62 0.00 -23.88
C VAL A 85 3.74 -0.98 -24.24
N LYS A 86 4.90 -0.83 -23.62
CA LYS A 86 6.05 -1.70 -23.88
C LYS A 86 5.84 -3.11 -23.35
N LEU A 87 5.31 -3.26 -22.15
CA LEU A 87 5.11 -4.56 -21.49
C LEU A 87 4.01 -5.40 -22.15
N LEU A 88 2.97 -4.77 -22.70
CA LEU A 88 1.88 -5.47 -23.38
C LEU A 88 2.14 -5.68 -24.88
N ALA A 89 3.21 -5.13 -25.46
CA ALA A 89 3.50 -5.33 -26.88
C ALA A 89 3.62 -6.83 -27.23
N PRO A 90 3.03 -7.30 -28.36
CA PRO A 90 2.37 -6.55 -29.45
C PRO A 90 0.84 -6.43 -29.30
N ALA A 91 0.25 -6.52 -28.12
CA ALA A 91 -1.19 -6.51 -27.93
C ALA A 91 -1.85 -5.19 -28.39
N GLN A 92 -3.13 -5.28 -28.80
CA GLN A 92 -3.96 -4.12 -29.14
C GLN A 92 -4.45 -3.46 -27.83
N LEU A 93 -3.86 -2.34 -27.45
CA LEU A 93 -4.14 -1.69 -26.17
C LEU A 93 -5.57 -1.15 -26.05
N ALA A 94 -6.22 -0.85 -27.16
CA ALA A 94 -7.62 -0.45 -27.20
C ALA A 94 -8.59 -1.53 -26.66
N ASP A 95 -8.14 -2.79 -26.63
CA ASP A 95 -8.92 -3.90 -26.09
C ASP A 95 -8.80 -4.02 -24.54
N PHE A 96 -7.94 -3.22 -23.93
CA PHE A 96 -7.69 -3.24 -22.49
C PHE A 96 -8.36 -2.07 -21.78
N VAL A 97 -8.85 -2.31 -20.59
CA VAL A 97 -9.25 -1.28 -19.63
C VAL A 97 -8.10 -1.06 -18.65
N PHE A 98 -7.68 0.18 -18.48
CA PHE A 98 -6.77 0.52 -17.40
C PHE A 98 -7.57 0.71 -16.11
N VAL A 99 -7.32 -0.12 -15.11
CA VAL A 99 -8.03 -0.13 -13.82
C VAL A 99 -7.08 0.33 -12.72
N GLU A 100 -7.32 1.50 -12.17
CA GLU A 100 -6.57 2.02 -11.03
C GLU A 100 -7.30 1.72 -9.73
N ILE A 101 -6.61 1.05 -8.79
CA ILE A 101 -7.14 0.66 -7.49
C ILE A 101 -6.57 1.57 -6.41
N GLY A 102 -7.43 2.09 -5.54
CA GLY A 102 -7.03 2.93 -4.42
C GLY A 102 -6.78 4.40 -4.79
N ALA A 103 -7.25 4.84 -5.96
CA ALA A 103 -7.15 6.25 -6.33
C ALA A 103 -7.88 7.16 -5.34
N GLU A 104 -7.27 8.30 -5.02
CA GLU A 104 -7.92 9.34 -4.23
C GLU A 104 -9.16 9.90 -4.94
N PRO A 105 -10.22 10.26 -4.19
CA PRO A 105 -11.43 10.84 -4.78
C PRO A 105 -11.12 12.06 -5.66
N GLY A 106 -11.56 12.01 -6.92
CA GLY A 106 -11.29 13.06 -7.89
C GLY A 106 -9.87 13.11 -8.46
N GLY A 107 -9.01 12.13 -8.06
CA GLY A 107 -7.66 11.92 -8.58
C GLY A 107 -7.58 10.95 -9.77
N GLY A 108 -6.50 10.17 -9.79
CA GLY A 108 -6.20 9.14 -10.79
C GLY A 108 -5.08 9.54 -11.74
N ILE A 109 -4.18 8.58 -11.99
CA ILE A 109 -2.92 8.88 -12.74
C ILE A 109 -3.13 9.14 -14.22
N LEU A 110 -4.21 8.61 -14.82
CA LEU A 110 -4.53 8.83 -16.23
C LEU A 110 -5.50 10.00 -16.44
N ARG A 111 -5.98 10.64 -15.38
CA ARG A 111 -6.90 11.77 -15.52
C ARG A 111 -6.28 12.89 -16.34
N ASN A 112 -6.99 13.32 -17.38
CA ASN A 112 -6.56 14.36 -18.32
C ASN A 112 -5.32 14.00 -19.15
N LEU A 113 -4.94 12.72 -19.24
CA LEU A 113 -3.91 12.24 -20.15
C LEU A 113 -4.53 11.51 -21.35
N ALA A 114 -3.97 11.74 -22.53
CA ALA A 114 -4.24 10.89 -23.67
C ALA A 114 -3.59 9.51 -23.43
N HIS A 115 -4.36 8.44 -23.61
CA HIS A 115 -3.89 7.08 -23.43
C HIS A 115 -4.43 6.13 -24.50
N PRO A 116 -3.73 5.03 -24.81
CA PRO A 116 -4.13 4.10 -25.87
C PRO A 116 -5.16 3.04 -25.44
N PHE A 117 -5.55 3.00 -24.16
CA PHE A 117 -6.48 2.00 -23.64
C PHE A 117 -7.92 2.31 -24.07
N GLY A 118 -8.75 1.26 -24.20
CA GLY A 118 -10.16 1.41 -24.55
C GLY A 118 -10.96 2.25 -23.56
N SER A 119 -10.64 2.12 -22.27
CA SER A 119 -11.20 2.98 -21.22
C SER A 119 -10.32 3.01 -19.98
N TYR A 120 -10.66 3.92 -19.05
CA TYR A 120 -10.04 4.08 -17.73
C TYR A 120 -11.08 3.95 -16.65
N GLN A 121 -10.84 3.08 -15.68
CA GLN A 121 -11.70 2.81 -14.53
C GLN A 121 -10.92 3.02 -13.23
N MET A 122 -11.56 3.61 -12.22
CA MET A 122 -11.03 3.72 -10.86
C MET A 122 -11.88 2.91 -9.91
N ILE A 123 -11.24 2.16 -9.02
CA ILE A 123 -11.89 1.43 -7.93
C ILE A 123 -11.45 2.10 -6.62
N ALA A 124 -12.37 2.82 -6.00
CA ALA A 124 -12.13 3.53 -4.76
C ALA A 124 -12.32 2.62 -3.53
N LEU A 125 -11.89 3.11 -2.36
CA LEU A 125 -12.10 2.43 -1.09
C LEU A 125 -13.56 2.01 -0.89
N GLY A 126 -13.77 0.75 -0.50
CA GLY A 126 -15.10 0.18 -0.25
C GLY A 126 -15.87 -0.30 -1.49
N GLN A 127 -15.36 -0.04 -2.70
CA GLN A 127 -15.95 -0.57 -3.93
C GLN A 127 -15.55 -2.03 -4.19
N PRO A 128 -16.41 -2.83 -4.83
CA PRO A 128 -16.06 -4.20 -5.23
C PRO A 128 -15.00 -4.18 -6.34
N PHE A 129 -14.09 -5.16 -6.31
CA PHE A 129 -13.13 -5.37 -7.39
C PHE A 129 -13.83 -6.06 -8.57
N VAL A 130 -14.40 -5.27 -9.45
CA VAL A 130 -14.99 -5.72 -10.73
C VAL A 130 -13.99 -5.42 -11.82
N LEU A 131 -13.28 -6.44 -12.28
CA LEU A 131 -12.25 -6.32 -13.31
C LEU A 131 -12.75 -6.80 -14.67
N PRO A 132 -12.50 -6.05 -15.76
CA PRO A 132 -12.84 -6.48 -17.11
C PRO A 132 -11.93 -7.64 -17.57
N PRO A 133 -12.37 -8.42 -18.60
CA PRO A 133 -11.61 -9.58 -19.07
C PRO A 133 -10.17 -9.28 -19.50
N ASN A 134 -9.95 -8.11 -20.11
CA ASN A 134 -8.62 -7.61 -20.47
C ASN A 134 -8.34 -6.35 -19.65
N ALA A 135 -7.38 -6.39 -18.76
CA ALA A 135 -7.11 -5.29 -17.86
C ALA A 135 -5.61 -4.98 -17.72
N VAL A 136 -5.32 -3.72 -17.51
CA VAL A 136 -4.11 -3.26 -16.84
C VAL A 136 -4.53 -2.88 -15.44
N VAL A 137 -4.18 -3.69 -14.47
CA VAL A 137 -4.51 -3.44 -13.07
C VAL A 137 -3.33 -2.75 -12.41
N PHE A 138 -3.58 -1.54 -11.97
CA PHE A 138 -2.58 -0.65 -11.42
C PHE A 138 -2.93 -0.23 -9.98
N SER A 139 -1.93 -0.18 -9.11
CA SER A 139 -2.03 0.45 -7.80
C SER A 139 -0.77 1.24 -7.45
N ASN A 140 -0.93 2.27 -6.64
CA ASN A 140 0.18 3.05 -6.09
C ASN A 140 -0.09 3.32 -4.62
N GLU A 141 0.85 2.91 -3.75
CA GLU A 141 0.74 3.08 -2.29
C GLU A 141 -0.59 2.52 -1.75
N LEU A 142 -0.92 1.28 -2.18
CA LEU A 142 -2.11 0.57 -1.76
C LEU A 142 -1.82 -0.44 -0.66
N PHE A 143 -0.70 -1.13 -0.78
CA PHE A 143 -0.38 -2.26 0.08
C PHE A 143 0.32 -1.84 1.37
N ASP A 144 1.10 -0.76 1.37
CA ASP A 144 1.77 -0.21 2.56
C ASP A 144 0.79 0.32 3.61
N ALA A 145 -0.37 0.80 3.16
CA ALA A 145 -1.44 1.29 4.02
C ALA A 145 -2.31 0.18 4.63
N GLN A 146 -2.10 -1.10 4.25
CA GLN A 146 -2.89 -2.19 4.81
C GLN A 146 -2.51 -2.49 6.27
N PRO A 147 -3.50 -2.86 7.12
CA PRO A 147 -3.23 -3.22 8.51
C PRO A 147 -2.16 -4.31 8.64
N PHE A 148 -1.22 -4.12 9.55
CA PHE A 148 -0.14 -5.06 9.79
C PHE A 148 -0.11 -5.52 11.24
N HIS A 149 0.39 -6.74 11.48
CA HIS A 149 0.64 -7.27 12.81
C HIS A 149 2.04 -6.86 13.26
N ARG A 150 2.20 -6.60 14.55
CA ARG A 150 3.50 -6.32 15.16
C ARG A 150 3.88 -7.46 16.09
N VAL A 151 5.11 -7.94 15.98
CA VAL A 151 5.66 -8.91 16.91
C VAL A 151 6.97 -8.41 17.50
N VAL A 152 7.27 -8.88 18.71
CA VAL A 152 8.52 -8.60 19.39
C VAL A 152 9.11 -9.91 19.92
N TRP A 153 10.43 -10.05 19.81
CA TRP A 153 11.13 -11.18 20.41
C TRP A 153 11.40 -10.89 21.87
N ARG A 154 10.82 -11.70 22.76
CA ARG A 154 11.02 -11.58 24.22
C ARG A 154 11.05 -12.94 24.88
N GLN A 155 12.00 -13.12 25.78
CA GLN A 155 12.12 -14.34 26.58
C GLN A 155 12.14 -15.62 25.73
N GLY A 156 12.90 -15.59 24.62
CA GLY A 156 13.10 -16.74 23.73
C GLY A 156 11.91 -17.08 22.81
N ARG A 157 10.95 -16.17 22.61
CA ARG A 157 9.82 -16.37 21.70
C ARG A 157 9.26 -15.07 21.14
N TRP A 158 8.56 -15.17 20.02
CA TRP A 158 7.79 -14.08 19.46
C TRP A 158 6.51 -13.84 20.26
N ARG A 159 6.25 -12.57 20.56
CA ARG A 159 5.03 -12.08 21.22
C ARG A 159 4.33 -11.12 20.27
N GLU A 160 3.01 -11.22 20.13
CA GLU A 160 2.24 -10.25 19.39
C GLU A 160 2.01 -9.00 20.22
N LEU A 161 2.19 -7.84 19.60
CA LEU A 161 1.89 -6.55 20.19
C LEU A 161 0.50 -6.09 19.78
N GLY A 162 -0.20 -5.54 20.74
CA GLY A 162 -1.49 -4.92 20.54
C GLY A 162 -1.54 -3.54 21.20
N VAL A 163 -2.71 -2.95 21.19
CA VAL A 163 -2.99 -1.62 21.74
C VAL A 163 -4.06 -1.72 22.80
N ALA A 164 -3.79 -1.21 24.00
CA ALA A 164 -4.76 -1.09 25.07
C ALA A 164 -5.13 0.38 25.33
N LEU A 165 -6.37 0.59 25.76
CA LEU A 165 -6.91 1.90 26.11
C LEU A 165 -7.06 2.03 27.63
N ALA A 166 -6.45 3.07 28.19
CA ALA A 166 -6.63 3.48 29.59
C ALA A 166 -7.13 4.92 29.64
N GLY A 167 -8.41 5.11 29.92
CA GLY A 167 -9.07 6.41 29.79
C GLY A 167 -9.05 6.90 28.33
N ARG A 168 -8.26 7.91 28.03
CA ARG A 168 -8.02 8.42 26.65
C ARG A 168 -6.55 8.25 26.22
N THR A 169 -5.83 7.33 26.84
CA THR A 169 -4.42 7.06 26.52
C THR A 169 -4.30 5.67 25.91
N LEU A 170 -3.73 5.60 24.71
CA LEU A 170 -3.35 4.34 24.08
C LEU A 170 -1.94 3.95 24.50
N ARG A 171 -1.73 2.66 24.70
CA ARG A 171 -0.40 2.10 25.00
C ARG A 171 -0.23 0.79 24.25
N GLU A 172 0.98 0.52 23.80
CA GLU A 172 1.35 -0.78 23.26
C GLU A 172 1.46 -1.79 24.41
N VAL A 173 0.93 -3.00 24.20
CA VAL A 173 0.92 -4.09 25.17
C VAL A 173 1.22 -5.42 24.47
N GLU A 174 1.80 -6.38 25.21
CA GLU A 174 1.85 -7.75 24.73
C GLU A 174 0.47 -8.40 24.83
N LEU A 175 0.04 -9.07 23.77
CA LEU A 175 -1.16 -9.90 23.81
C LEU A 175 -0.86 -11.22 24.52
N PRO A 176 -1.82 -11.79 25.26
CA PRO A 176 -1.63 -13.06 25.97
C PRO A 176 -1.33 -14.22 25.01
N GLU A 177 -1.94 -14.21 23.83
CA GLU A 177 -1.78 -15.20 22.77
C GLU A 177 -1.67 -14.50 21.40
N LEU A 178 -1.09 -15.22 20.42
CA LEU A 178 -1.08 -14.74 19.04
C LEU A 178 -2.51 -14.78 18.48
N THR A 179 -2.85 -13.76 17.69
CA THR A 179 -4.12 -13.80 16.96
C THR A 179 -4.13 -14.97 15.97
N PRO A 180 -5.30 -15.54 15.62
CA PRO A 180 -5.39 -16.65 14.67
C PRO A 180 -4.73 -16.34 13.32
N GLU A 181 -4.83 -15.11 12.86
CA GLU A 181 -4.20 -14.66 11.61
C GLU A 181 -2.67 -14.73 11.70
N LEU A 182 -2.08 -14.21 12.77
CA LEU A 182 -0.64 -14.29 12.98
C LEU A 182 -0.16 -15.71 13.26
N ALA A 183 -0.92 -16.49 14.04
CA ALA A 183 -0.60 -17.86 14.39
C ALA A 183 -0.48 -18.77 13.14
N ALA A 184 -1.26 -18.49 12.09
CA ALA A 184 -1.18 -19.20 10.82
C ALA A 184 0.09 -18.91 10.00
N HIS A 185 0.89 -17.93 10.42
CA HIS A 185 2.10 -17.49 9.70
C HIS A 185 3.36 -17.49 10.57
N THR A 186 3.35 -18.16 11.71
CA THR A 186 4.49 -18.24 12.63
C THR A 186 5.71 -18.97 12.04
N ASP A 187 5.50 -19.85 11.08
CA ASP A 187 6.54 -20.54 10.32
C ASP A 187 7.43 -19.59 9.50
N ARG A 188 6.94 -18.40 9.22
CA ARG A 188 7.70 -17.33 8.54
C ARG A 188 8.64 -16.57 9.49
N LEU A 189 8.37 -16.58 10.78
CA LEU A 189 9.18 -15.87 11.75
C LEU A 189 10.55 -16.55 11.98
N PRO A 190 11.63 -15.78 12.16
CA PRO A 190 12.93 -16.36 12.54
C PRO A 190 12.81 -17.20 13.81
N LYS A 191 13.54 -18.34 13.86
CA LYS A 191 13.54 -19.24 15.03
C LYS A 191 14.17 -18.60 16.27
N GLN A 192 15.03 -17.61 16.07
CA GLN A 192 15.73 -16.86 17.11
C GLN A 192 15.91 -15.42 16.67
N SER A 193 15.95 -14.50 17.60
CA SER A 193 16.23 -13.09 17.35
C SER A 193 16.86 -12.44 18.59
N GLU A 194 17.25 -11.18 18.48
CA GLU A 194 17.73 -10.40 19.61
C GLU A 194 16.58 -9.95 20.49
N GLU A 195 16.84 -9.80 21.80
CA GLU A 195 15.83 -9.32 22.76
C GLU A 195 15.32 -7.93 22.35
N ASN A 196 14.01 -7.76 22.34
CA ASN A 196 13.29 -6.58 21.87
C ASN A 196 13.41 -6.29 20.35
N TYR A 197 13.77 -7.28 19.54
CA TYR A 197 13.67 -7.18 18.08
C TYR A 197 12.20 -7.15 17.66
N HIS A 198 11.80 -6.18 16.83
CA HIS A 198 10.44 -6.03 16.32
C HIS A 198 10.36 -6.41 14.83
N ILE A 199 9.29 -7.08 14.46
CA ILE A 199 8.92 -7.29 13.06
C ILE A 199 7.49 -6.80 12.85
N ASP A 200 7.29 -6.00 11.82
CA ASP A 200 5.96 -5.62 11.32
C ASP A 200 5.61 -6.55 10.16
N MET A 201 4.54 -7.34 10.33
CA MET A 201 4.11 -8.36 9.37
C MET A 201 2.91 -7.84 8.58
N PRO A 202 3.08 -7.47 7.29
CA PRO A 202 2.03 -6.91 6.45
C PRO A 202 1.08 -8.00 5.91
N LEU A 203 0.49 -8.83 6.79
CA LEU A 203 -0.31 -9.99 6.41
C LEU A 203 -1.57 -9.61 5.62
N ARG A 204 -2.15 -8.44 5.89
CA ARG A 204 -3.36 -7.97 5.19
C ARG A 204 -3.14 -7.60 3.72
N THR A 205 -1.90 -7.51 3.27
CA THR A 205 -1.58 -7.35 1.84
C THR A 205 -1.97 -8.58 1.04
N ILE A 206 -1.90 -9.78 1.63
CA ILE A 206 -2.22 -11.05 0.98
C ILE A 206 -3.70 -11.11 0.55
N PRO A 207 -4.70 -10.96 1.44
CA PRO A 207 -6.10 -11.02 1.03
C PRO A 207 -6.52 -9.88 0.10
N ILE A 208 -5.90 -8.71 0.17
CA ILE A 208 -6.14 -7.64 -0.82
C ILE A 208 -5.65 -8.07 -2.20
N LEU A 209 -4.43 -8.58 -2.29
CA LEU A 209 -3.91 -9.12 -3.55
C LEU A 209 -4.82 -10.23 -4.09
N GLU A 210 -5.20 -11.21 -3.27
CA GLU A 210 -6.08 -12.33 -3.68
C GLU A 210 -7.42 -11.85 -4.24
N ARG A 211 -8.00 -10.80 -3.68
CA ARG A 211 -9.22 -10.18 -4.21
C ARG A 211 -9.00 -9.52 -5.57
N ILE A 212 -7.83 -8.93 -5.80
CA ILE A 212 -7.48 -8.29 -7.07
C ILE A 212 -7.23 -9.35 -8.15
N ILE A 213 -6.49 -10.41 -7.83
CA ILE A 213 -6.07 -11.42 -8.80
C ILE A 213 -7.05 -12.58 -8.93
N GLY A 214 -8.01 -12.74 -8.00
CA GLY A 214 -9.03 -13.78 -7.99
C GLY A 214 -9.98 -13.75 -9.20
N PRO A 215 -10.50 -12.60 -9.64
CA PRO A 215 -11.31 -12.52 -10.85
C PRO A 215 -10.59 -13.06 -12.10
N ASN A 216 -11.33 -13.69 -13.01
CA ASN A 216 -10.76 -14.21 -14.24
C ASN A 216 -10.56 -13.07 -15.27
N TRP A 217 -9.39 -12.45 -15.28
CA TRP A 217 -8.98 -11.43 -16.23
C TRP A 217 -7.58 -11.73 -16.76
N LYS A 218 -7.21 -11.14 -17.90
CA LYS A 218 -5.90 -11.25 -18.55
C LYS A 218 -5.28 -9.88 -18.68
N GLY A 219 -3.96 -9.83 -18.75
CA GLY A 219 -3.22 -8.60 -18.99
C GLY A 219 -2.12 -8.35 -17.99
N LEU A 220 -1.94 -7.12 -17.57
CA LEU A 220 -0.79 -6.67 -16.80
C LEU A 220 -1.21 -6.24 -15.40
N PHE A 221 -0.56 -6.79 -14.38
CA PHE A 221 -0.58 -6.27 -13.02
C PHE A 221 0.65 -5.39 -12.78
N ILE A 222 0.46 -4.21 -12.22
CA ILE A 222 1.55 -3.30 -11.79
C ILE A 222 1.18 -2.69 -10.44
N ALA A 223 2.05 -2.82 -9.45
CA ALA A 223 1.93 -2.15 -8.16
C ALA A 223 3.20 -1.36 -7.85
N PHE A 224 3.08 -0.06 -7.61
CA PHE A 224 4.14 0.77 -7.04
C PHE A 224 3.94 0.92 -5.56
N ASP A 225 4.96 0.56 -4.80
CA ASP A 225 4.92 0.65 -3.35
C ASP A 225 6.33 0.68 -2.78
N TYR A 226 6.48 0.78 -1.47
CA TYR A 226 7.77 0.61 -0.81
C TYR A 226 7.76 -0.59 0.12
N GLY A 227 8.75 -1.45 -0.08
CA GLY A 227 8.82 -2.73 0.60
C GLY A 227 10.22 -3.30 0.60
N LYS A 228 10.30 -4.50 1.13
CA LYS A 228 11.52 -5.29 1.23
C LYS A 228 11.20 -6.75 0.97
N PHE A 229 12.25 -7.51 0.67
CA PHE A 229 12.17 -8.96 0.70
C PHE A 229 12.21 -9.46 2.16
N TRP A 230 11.63 -10.61 2.39
CA TRP A 230 11.45 -11.12 3.75
C TRP A 230 12.72 -11.21 4.59
N PRO A 231 13.87 -11.67 4.08
CA PRO A 231 15.10 -11.68 4.87
C PRO A 231 15.49 -10.30 5.41
N GLU A 232 15.29 -9.25 4.61
CA GLU A 232 15.61 -7.88 5.03
C GLU A 232 14.63 -7.38 6.11
N LEU A 233 13.32 -7.68 5.95
CA LEU A 233 12.30 -7.33 6.96
C LEU A 233 12.52 -8.07 8.29
N ALA A 234 12.87 -9.35 8.20
CA ALA A 234 12.94 -10.23 9.37
C ALA A 234 14.25 -10.11 10.14
N GLU A 235 15.37 -9.72 9.49
CA GLU A 235 16.70 -9.84 10.07
C GLU A 235 17.50 -8.52 10.15
N HIS A 236 17.09 -7.48 9.40
CA HIS A 236 17.89 -6.26 9.30
C HIS A 236 17.18 -4.97 9.78
N LEU A 237 15.96 -5.07 10.30
CA LEU A 237 15.15 -3.92 10.71
C LEU A 237 14.62 -4.07 12.15
N PRO A 238 15.50 -4.00 13.16
CA PRO A 238 15.19 -4.36 14.55
C PRO A 238 14.10 -3.53 15.22
N SER A 239 13.74 -2.39 14.66
CA SER A 239 12.66 -1.52 15.17
C SER A 239 11.34 -1.67 14.43
N GLY A 240 11.26 -2.65 13.50
CA GLY A 240 10.16 -2.74 12.55
C GLY A 240 10.16 -1.60 11.52
N THR A 241 9.14 -1.59 10.68
CA THR A 241 9.04 -0.66 9.55
C THR A 241 7.85 0.30 9.65
N GLY A 242 7.01 0.15 10.67
CA GLY A 242 5.86 1.02 10.91
C GLY A 242 6.25 2.50 10.99
N ARG A 243 5.54 3.34 10.27
CA ARG A 243 5.77 4.80 10.22
C ARG A 243 4.45 5.53 10.23
N THR A 244 4.53 6.80 10.58
CA THR A 244 3.39 7.72 10.53
C THR A 244 3.71 8.91 9.65
N TYR A 245 2.67 9.44 8.99
CA TYR A 245 2.78 10.70 8.27
C TYR A 245 1.66 11.63 8.73
N HIS A 246 2.05 12.85 9.07
CA HIS A 246 1.14 13.92 9.43
C HIS A 246 1.73 15.27 9.01
N ARG A 247 1.02 16.03 8.17
CA ARG A 247 1.47 17.33 7.65
C ARG A 247 2.88 17.26 7.09
N GLN A 248 3.11 16.30 6.21
CA GLN A 248 4.39 16.05 5.52
C GLN A 248 5.58 15.70 6.45
N LYS A 249 5.30 15.36 7.70
CA LYS A 249 6.33 14.95 8.65
C LYS A 249 6.17 13.46 8.94
N MET A 250 7.26 12.73 8.71
CA MET A 250 7.38 11.34 9.11
C MET A 250 7.62 11.24 10.61
N GLY A 251 7.02 10.26 11.25
CA GLY A 251 7.20 9.92 12.66
C GLY A 251 7.16 8.42 12.90
N ASN A 252 7.41 8.02 14.13
CA ASN A 252 7.43 6.62 14.60
C ASN A 252 6.44 6.36 15.75
N ASP A 253 5.77 7.40 16.25
CA ASP A 253 4.73 7.20 17.26
C ASP A 253 3.43 6.78 16.58
N LEU A 254 3.26 5.46 16.47
CA LEU A 254 2.12 4.85 15.77
C LEU A 254 0.78 5.11 16.47
N LEU A 255 0.81 5.49 17.76
CA LEU A 255 -0.39 5.69 18.57
C LEU A 255 -0.79 7.15 18.77
N ALA A 256 0.03 8.11 18.33
CA ALA A 256 -0.11 9.53 18.70
C ALA A 256 -1.42 10.18 18.26
N ARG A 257 -1.92 9.89 17.07
CA ARG A 257 -3.07 10.59 16.47
C ARG A 257 -3.97 9.63 15.69
N PRO A 258 -4.63 8.67 16.37
CA PRO A 258 -5.45 7.68 15.68
C PRO A 258 -6.57 8.34 14.86
N GLY A 259 -6.73 7.94 13.62
CA GLY A 259 -7.68 8.53 12.67
C GLY A 259 -7.30 9.92 12.14
N LYS A 260 -6.11 10.45 12.52
CA LYS A 260 -5.65 11.79 12.11
C LYS A 260 -4.23 11.83 11.58
N GLN A 261 -3.59 10.70 11.44
CA GLN A 261 -2.29 10.51 10.80
C GLN A 261 -2.35 9.27 9.95
N ASP A 262 -1.56 9.24 8.90
CA ASP A 262 -1.38 8.06 8.09
C ASP A 262 -0.49 7.05 8.82
N LEU A 263 -0.78 5.78 8.67
CA LEU A 263 -0.02 4.65 9.22
C LEU A 263 0.38 3.75 8.07
N THR A 264 1.66 3.49 7.92
CA THR A 264 2.20 2.65 6.86
C THR A 264 3.25 1.68 7.38
N CYS A 265 3.48 0.61 6.67
CA CYS A 265 4.65 -0.26 6.88
C CYS A 265 5.22 -0.72 5.53
N HIS A 266 6.45 -1.19 5.53
CA HIS A 266 7.01 -1.83 4.35
C HIS A 266 6.26 -3.11 4.03
N ILE A 267 5.90 -3.30 2.76
CA ILE A 267 5.30 -4.54 2.29
C ILE A 267 6.37 -5.62 2.09
N CYS A 268 5.94 -6.88 2.07
CA CYS A 268 6.81 -8.02 1.79
C CYS A 268 6.63 -8.44 0.33
N TRP A 269 7.62 -8.20 -0.50
CA TRP A 269 7.54 -8.51 -1.93
C TRP A 269 7.40 -10.00 -2.20
N ASP A 270 8.12 -10.86 -1.47
CA ASP A 270 8.02 -12.32 -1.61
C ASP A 270 6.57 -12.81 -1.52
N TRP A 271 5.79 -12.25 -0.58
CA TRP A 271 4.42 -12.70 -0.36
C TRP A 271 3.48 -12.30 -1.51
N LEU A 272 3.72 -11.15 -2.12
CA LEU A 272 2.94 -10.69 -3.26
C LEU A 272 3.35 -11.44 -4.54
N GLU A 273 4.65 -11.69 -4.76
CA GLU A 273 5.14 -12.49 -5.87
C GLU A 273 4.57 -13.93 -5.80
N ASP A 274 4.65 -14.57 -4.64
CA ASP A 274 4.06 -15.89 -4.39
C ASP A 274 2.56 -15.93 -4.71
N GLY A 275 1.82 -14.88 -4.33
CA GLY A 275 0.40 -14.74 -4.63
C GLY A 275 0.13 -14.69 -6.13
N LEU A 276 0.89 -13.87 -6.87
CA LEU A 276 0.78 -13.76 -8.33
C LEU A 276 1.12 -15.08 -9.03
N VAL A 277 2.20 -15.74 -8.63
CA VAL A 277 2.62 -17.03 -9.20
C VAL A 277 1.53 -18.10 -8.97
N ARG A 278 1.00 -18.22 -7.75
CA ARG A 278 -0.10 -19.16 -7.45
C ARG A 278 -1.37 -18.88 -8.26
N ALA A 279 -1.61 -17.62 -8.62
CA ALA A 279 -2.76 -17.21 -9.45
C ALA A 279 -2.51 -17.38 -10.96
N GLY A 280 -1.37 -17.96 -11.37
CA GLY A 280 -1.07 -18.27 -12.77
C GLY A 280 -0.53 -17.07 -13.57
N PHE A 281 0.01 -16.05 -12.90
CA PHE A 281 0.80 -15.04 -13.58
C PHE A 281 2.13 -15.63 -14.05
N GLY A 282 2.69 -15.05 -15.11
CA GLY A 282 4.01 -15.42 -15.61
C GLY A 282 5.13 -14.95 -14.68
N GLU A 283 6.30 -14.69 -15.26
CA GLU A 283 7.46 -14.19 -14.50
C GLU A 283 7.07 -12.90 -13.75
N THR A 284 7.24 -12.92 -12.43
CA THR A 284 7.08 -11.75 -11.57
C THR A 284 8.41 -11.00 -11.50
N ARG A 285 8.36 -9.69 -11.40
CA ARG A 285 9.54 -8.83 -11.26
C ARG A 285 9.29 -7.72 -10.28
N VAL A 286 10.29 -7.44 -9.45
CA VAL A 286 10.34 -6.29 -8.55
C VAL A 286 11.58 -5.47 -8.90
N ASP A 287 11.37 -4.30 -9.48
CA ASP A 287 12.43 -3.37 -9.83
C ASP A 287 12.31 -2.09 -9.00
N SER A 288 13.42 -1.38 -8.77
CA SER A 288 13.30 0.00 -8.28
C SER A 288 12.51 0.85 -9.28
N GLN A 289 11.78 1.84 -8.81
CA GLN A 289 11.00 2.73 -9.69
C GLN A 289 11.86 3.34 -10.81
N GLU A 290 13.08 3.74 -10.46
CA GLU A 290 14.06 4.23 -11.43
C GLU A 290 14.38 3.17 -12.49
N SER A 291 14.77 1.95 -12.08
CA SER A 291 15.11 0.86 -12.99
C SER A 291 13.95 0.46 -13.87
N PHE A 292 12.73 0.39 -13.30
CA PHE A 292 11.52 0.08 -14.03
C PHE A 292 11.25 1.10 -15.15
N PHE A 293 11.30 2.39 -14.86
CA PHE A 293 11.06 3.41 -15.88
C PHE A 293 12.21 3.54 -16.88
N MET A 294 13.45 3.36 -16.44
CA MET A 294 14.60 3.29 -17.37
C MET A 294 14.43 2.14 -18.38
N ALA A 295 14.00 0.98 -17.89
CA ALA A 295 13.77 -0.18 -18.74
C ALA A 295 12.55 0.01 -19.66
N HIS A 296 11.44 0.54 -19.14
CA HIS A 296 10.14 0.45 -19.83
C HIS A 296 9.60 1.78 -20.40
N ALA A 297 10.11 2.94 -19.95
CA ALA A 297 9.65 4.27 -20.40
C ALA A 297 10.77 5.16 -20.97
N ALA A 298 11.89 4.59 -21.42
CA ALA A 298 13.09 5.31 -21.84
C ALA A 298 12.82 6.42 -22.87
N LYS A 299 11.88 6.20 -23.81
CA LYS A 299 11.55 7.20 -24.85
C LYS A 299 10.91 8.46 -24.23
N VAL A 300 10.03 8.30 -23.23
CA VAL A 300 9.38 9.43 -22.54
C VAL A 300 10.41 10.16 -21.67
N LEU A 301 11.28 9.41 -20.98
CA LEU A 301 12.39 9.99 -20.22
C LEU A 301 13.28 10.85 -21.10
N ALA A 302 13.73 10.31 -22.26
CA ALA A 302 14.54 11.05 -23.22
C ALA A 302 13.80 12.28 -23.76
N HIS A 303 12.53 12.15 -24.10
CA HIS A 303 11.72 13.27 -24.61
C HIS A 303 11.66 14.41 -23.59
N ILE A 304 11.30 14.15 -22.32
CA ILE A 304 11.24 15.19 -21.29
C ILE A 304 12.60 15.85 -21.06
N THR A 305 13.68 15.07 -21.07
CA THR A 305 15.03 15.61 -20.84
C THR A 305 15.55 16.46 -21.98
N THR A 306 15.20 16.16 -23.22
CA THR A 306 15.73 16.84 -24.41
C THR A 306 14.85 18.01 -24.89
N THR A 307 13.51 17.90 -24.82
CA THR A 307 12.60 18.93 -25.35
C THR A 307 12.38 20.09 -24.40
N GLU A 308 12.51 19.88 -23.10
CA GLU A 308 12.41 20.96 -22.12
C GLU A 308 13.71 21.78 -22.12
N THR A 309 13.67 22.97 -22.71
CA THR A 309 14.86 23.83 -22.83
C THR A 309 15.40 24.35 -21.49
N SER A 310 14.51 24.55 -20.51
CA SER A 310 14.90 24.97 -19.17
C SER A 310 15.24 23.78 -18.27
N SER A 311 16.40 23.83 -17.63
CA SER A 311 16.77 22.84 -16.59
C SER A 311 15.86 22.88 -15.36
N PHE A 312 15.10 23.95 -15.17
CA PHE A 312 14.18 24.17 -14.05
C PHE A 312 12.70 24.02 -14.43
N SER A 313 12.38 23.45 -15.60
CA SER A 313 10.98 23.24 -15.96
C SER A 313 10.23 22.41 -14.93
N PRO A 314 8.92 22.64 -14.70
CA PRO A 314 8.14 21.85 -13.77
C PRO A 314 8.19 20.36 -14.06
N ARG A 315 8.15 19.96 -15.35
CA ARG A 315 8.21 18.55 -15.76
C ARG A 315 9.56 17.90 -15.43
N LYS A 316 10.69 18.58 -15.67
CA LYS A 316 12.01 18.07 -15.27
C LYS A 316 12.15 17.93 -13.76
N ARG A 317 11.64 18.89 -13.00
CA ARG A 317 11.63 18.78 -11.52
C ARG A 317 10.79 17.57 -11.06
N MET A 318 9.61 17.36 -11.65
CA MET A 318 8.79 16.18 -11.38
C MET A 318 9.54 14.90 -11.72
N LEU A 319 10.15 14.85 -12.90
CA LEU A 319 10.96 13.70 -13.31
C LEU A 319 12.10 13.43 -12.33
N MET A 320 12.82 14.45 -11.90
CA MET A 320 13.89 14.32 -10.90
C MET A 320 13.37 13.77 -9.56
N GLN A 321 12.19 14.18 -9.11
CA GLN A 321 11.59 13.61 -7.89
C GLN A 321 11.27 12.12 -8.04
N LEU A 322 10.73 11.73 -9.19
CA LEU A 322 10.37 10.34 -9.47
C LEU A 322 11.58 9.43 -9.66
N MET A 323 12.65 9.94 -10.29
CA MET A 323 13.77 9.11 -10.76
C MET A 323 15.01 9.17 -9.86
N HIS A 324 15.20 10.26 -9.11
CA HIS A 324 16.43 10.41 -8.33
C HIS A 324 16.49 9.42 -7.17
N PRO A 325 17.62 8.68 -6.98
CA PRO A 325 17.76 7.66 -5.94
C PRO A 325 17.47 8.15 -4.51
N ALA A 326 17.92 9.38 -4.19
CA ALA A 326 17.69 9.97 -2.86
C ALA A 326 16.22 10.37 -2.60
N ASN A 327 15.40 10.46 -3.66
CA ASN A 327 13.96 10.77 -3.58
C ASN A 327 13.15 9.47 -3.70
N MET A 328 12.37 9.32 -4.77
CA MET A 328 11.48 8.17 -4.96
C MET A 328 12.11 7.03 -5.75
N GLY A 329 13.14 7.31 -6.56
CA GLY A 329 13.67 6.36 -7.55
C GLY A 329 14.12 5.01 -6.99
N GLN A 330 14.77 5.00 -5.83
CA GLN A 330 15.23 3.77 -5.14
C GLN A 330 14.36 3.39 -3.95
N LYS A 331 13.56 4.32 -3.42
CA LYS A 331 12.69 4.04 -2.26
C LYS A 331 11.44 3.29 -2.64
N PHE A 332 10.90 3.58 -3.82
CA PHE A 332 9.75 2.87 -4.37
C PHE A 332 10.21 1.76 -5.30
N GLN A 333 9.46 0.67 -5.31
CA GLN A 333 9.62 -0.43 -6.23
C GLN A 333 8.34 -0.63 -7.04
N ALA A 334 8.49 -1.21 -8.22
CA ALA A 334 7.40 -1.67 -9.07
C ALA A 334 7.39 -3.20 -9.09
N LEU A 335 6.34 -3.82 -8.56
CA LEU A 335 6.03 -5.23 -8.79
C LEU A 335 5.14 -5.32 -10.02
N TYR A 336 5.53 -6.14 -10.99
CA TYR A 336 4.72 -6.33 -12.20
C TYR A 336 4.80 -7.76 -12.73
N ALA A 337 3.69 -8.20 -13.35
CA ALA A 337 3.57 -9.52 -13.95
C ALA A 337 2.45 -9.55 -15.00
N LEU A 338 2.60 -10.44 -15.99
CA LEU A 338 1.63 -10.68 -17.04
C LEU A 338 0.79 -11.94 -16.74
N ARG A 339 -0.51 -11.85 -16.94
CA ARG A 339 -1.45 -12.98 -16.93
C ARG A 339 -1.97 -13.21 -18.34
N LYS A 340 -1.75 -14.43 -18.88
CA LYS A 340 -2.12 -14.82 -20.24
C LYS A 340 -3.56 -15.33 -20.35
#